data_0ea911d0c00fa120b6d7edef756657fc
#
_entry.id   0ea911d0c00fa120b6d7edef756657fc
#
_cell.length_a   1.000
_cell.length_b   1.000
_cell.length_c   1.000
_cell.angle_alpha   90.00
_cell.angle_beta   90.00
_cell.angle_gamma   90.00
#
_symmetry.space_group_name_H-M   'P 1'
#
loop_
_entity.id
_entity.type
_entity.pdbx_description
1 polymer ?
#
loop_
_entity_poly.entity_id
_entity_poly.type
_entity_poly.pdbx_seq_one_letter_code
_entity_poly.pdbx_strand_id
1 'polypeptide(L)'
;MNRILLSALTAIQITAQGLAQTSPPPVLRAMKAELDRTMSGLAGKQPAPYFLSYAVAEVNTTVITASMGGIDVNTTSKSRILDVDLRVGSHALDNTRSIRGVAFEMGRGTRGVEMPSGDDERSLRSIIWSATDKAYRSAAERYGKVLTNLQVKVREEDSSADLTREQAYVSIAPPKDFQFDTEMWRDRVRYLSGLCAGHEHVLMGRVSFQADLLVKYFVNSEGSMIVTSEPIVKMFLIVKSKADDGMSLPLYESYSAYSADRLPSRDQMEKDLRRMLDLCVKLRTAPLMETYSGPAILSGRSSGVFFHEIFGHRVEGHRQKDVNSSQTFKTFLGKKILPSFINVVFDPTKKELNGQDIVGAFEYDDEGMPGKRVVAVEQGVFKNFLMSRAPIENFPVSNGHGRRQPGLKTVSRQSNLIVEATQTVSIDSLRSALRAECRRQNKEFGLLFEDIQGGFTFTGRTVPNAFNVQPLVVYKIFADGRADELVRGVDLIGTPLTTFNNIVLAANDLGIFNGVCGAESGGVPVSASSPSLLVSTIEVQKKQKSQAKPPLLSDPTLTSTGGGQP
;
A
#
# COMPACT_ATOMS: atom_id res chain seq x y z
N MET A 1 -82.76 4.90 12.21
CA MET A 1 -81.91 3.68 11.97
C MET A 1 -80.44 4.11 11.93
N ASN A 2 -79.85 4.14 13.12
CA ASN A 2 -78.45 4.56 13.30
C ASN A 2 -77.55 3.34 13.23
N ARG A 3 -76.54 3.33 12.34
CA ARG A 3 -75.38 2.40 12.37
C ARG A 3 -74.14 3.18 12.83
N ILE A 4 -73.67 2.81 14.01
CA ILE A 4 -72.43 3.27 14.61
C ILE A 4 -71.30 2.42 14.02
N LEU A 5 -70.32 3.08 13.37
CA LEU A 5 -69.06 2.48 12.96
C LEU A 5 -68.06 2.63 14.11
N LEU A 6 -67.63 1.51 14.69
CA LEU A 6 -66.52 1.43 15.62
C LEU A 6 -65.23 1.32 14.79
N SER A 7 -64.36 2.31 14.84
CA SER A 7 -63.01 2.24 14.32
C SER A 7 -62.08 1.74 15.42
N ALA A 8 -61.47 0.56 15.18
CA ALA A 8 -60.44 0.00 16.05
C ALA A 8 -59.09 0.67 15.73
N LEU A 9 -58.55 1.41 16.69
CA LEU A 9 -57.14 1.88 16.67
C LEU A 9 -56.26 0.72 17.11
N THR A 10 -55.48 0.16 16.18
CA THR A 10 -54.40 -0.78 16.47
C THR A 10 -53.17 0.05 16.85
N ALA A 11 -52.80 0.07 18.12
CA ALA A 11 -51.56 0.67 18.61
C ALA A 11 -50.40 -0.27 18.23
N ILE A 12 -49.53 0.18 17.31
CA ILE A 12 -48.26 -0.48 17.01
C ILE A 12 -47.30 -0.11 18.15
N GLN A 13 -47.05 -1.05 19.04
CA GLN A 13 -45.93 -0.96 19.97
C GLN A 13 -44.61 -1.19 19.22
N ILE A 14 -43.90 -0.11 18.94
CA ILE A 14 -42.50 -0.18 18.49
C ILE A 14 -41.69 -0.50 19.75
N THR A 15 -41.32 -1.77 19.92
CA THR A 15 -40.30 -2.18 20.87
C THR A 15 -38.96 -1.62 20.41
N ALA A 16 -38.51 -0.53 21.01
CA ALA A 16 -37.12 -0.08 20.92
C ALA A 16 -36.27 -1.17 21.59
N GLN A 17 -35.69 -2.04 20.78
CA GLN A 17 -34.56 -2.88 21.21
C GLN A 17 -33.44 -1.92 21.58
N GLY A 18 -33.24 -1.68 22.86
CA GLY A 18 -32.09 -0.95 23.37
C GLY A 18 -30.83 -1.71 23.01
N LEU A 19 -30.06 -1.16 22.07
CA LEU A 19 -28.65 -1.53 21.88
C LEU A 19 -28.00 -1.35 23.26
N ALA A 20 -27.64 -2.46 23.90
CA ALA A 20 -26.83 -2.43 25.09
C ALA A 20 -25.56 -1.66 24.75
N GLN A 21 -25.40 -0.46 25.28
CA GLN A 21 -24.17 0.31 25.19
C GLN A 21 -23.11 -0.50 25.95
N THR A 22 -22.37 -1.33 25.23
CA THR A 22 -21.18 -1.95 25.77
C THR A 22 -20.23 -0.83 26.17
N SER A 23 -19.72 -0.85 27.41
CA SER A 23 -18.77 0.16 27.90
C SER A 23 -17.57 0.20 26.93
N PRO A 24 -17.03 1.41 26.62
CA PRO A 24 -15.88 1.52 25.72
C PRO A 24 -14.70 0.62 26.17
N PRO A 25 -13.90 0.06 25.23
CA PRO A 25 -12.75 -0.76 25.57
C PRO A 25 -11.82 -0.09 26.58
N PRO A 26 -11.15 -0.83 27.48
CA PRO A 26 -10.25 -0.26 28.50
C PRO A 26 -9.17 0.67 27.91
N VAL A 27 -8.60 0.29 26.78
CA VAL A 27 -7.61 1.11 26.04
C VAL A 27 -8.20 2.47 25.67
N LEU A 28 -9.40 2.49 25.10
CA LEU A 28 -10.07 3.73 24.69
C LEU A 28 -10.41 4.62 25.89
N ARG A 29 -10.87 4.02 27.03
CA ARG A 29 -11.12 4.76 28.27
C ARG A 29 -9.86 5.40 28.82
N ALA A 30 -8.74 4.63 28.88
CA ALA A 30 -7.45 5.14 29.34
C ALA A 30 -6.97 6.31 28.47
N MET A 31 -7.06 6.18 27.14
CA MET A 31 -6.70 7.24 26.20
C MET A 31 -7.54 8.49 26.42
N LYS A 32 -8.86 8.36 26.52
CA LYS A 32 -9.75 9.52 26.72
C LYS A 32 -9.49 10.21 28.07
N ALA A 33 -9.32 9.46 29.16
CA ALA A 33 -9.04 10.01 30.47
C ALA A 33 -7.72 10.81 30.49
N GLU A 34 -6.65 10.29 29.86
CA GLU A 34 -5.37 11.00 29.78
C GLU A 34 -5.42 12.20 28.82
N LEU A 35 -6.21 12.12 27.74
CA LEU A 35 -6.47 13.25 26.84
C LEU A 35 -7.06 14.44 27.59
N ASP A 36 -8.15 14.20 28.31
CA ASP A 36 -8.87 15.23 29.06
C ASP A 36 -7.99 15.82 30.18
N ARG A 37 -7.31 14.95 30.93
CA ARG A 37 -6.39 15.37 31.99
C ARG A 37 -5.24 16.22 31.45
N THR A 38 -4.67 15.82 30.32
CA THR A 38 -3.53 16.54 29.70
C THR A 38 -3.94 17.89 29.16
N MET A 39 -5.03 17.96 28.39
CA MET A 39 -5.51 19.23 27.82
C MET A 39 -5.86 20.23 28.92
N SER A 40 -6.55 19.80 29.99
CA SER A 40 -6.87 20.64 31.15
C SER A 40 -5.61 21.07 31.91
N GLY A 41 -4.68 20.15 32.16
CA GLY A 41 -3.47 20.40 32.96
C GLY A 41 -2.43 21.29 32.25
N LEU A 42 -2.42 21.30 30.92
CA LEU A 42 -1.49 22.10 30.12
C LEU A 42 -2.09 23.39 29.56
N ALA A 43 -3.38 23.66 29.79
CA ALA A 43 -4.05 24.86 29.27
C ALA A 43 -3.40 26.18 29.69
N GLY A 44 -2.80 26.26 30.90
CA GLY A 44 -2.10 27.43 31.42
C GLY A 44 -0.61 27.48 31.11
N LYS A 45 -0.06 26.54 30.39
CA LYS A 45 1.37 26.52 30.03
C LYS A 45 1.66 27.36 28.79
N GLN A 46 2.91 27.77 28.61
CA GLN A 46 3.39 28.48 27.42
C GLN A 46 4.55 27.71 26.79
N PRO A 47 4.42 27.27 25.54
CA PRO A 47 3.21 27.31 24.68
C PRO A 47 2.15 26.27 25.12
N ALA A 48 0.88 26.67 25.15
CA ALA A 48 -0.21 25.71 25.41
C ALA A 48 -0.42 24.79 24.20
N PRO A 49 -0.77 23.50 24.41
CA PRO A 49 -1.19 22.65 23.32
C PRO A 49 -2.58 23.06 22.81
N TYR A 50 -2.73 23.16 21.50
CA TYR A 50 -4.00 23.41 20.85
C TYR A 50 -4.64 22.14 20.30
N PHE A 51 -3.82 21.12 20.06
CA PHE A 51 -4.25 19.81 19.54
C PHE A 51 -3.47 18.68 20.21
N LEU A 52 -4.16 17.61 20.52
CA LEU A 52 -3.60 16.37 21.01
C LEU A 52 -4.41 15.20 20.43
N SER A 53 -3.73 14.21 19.89
CA SER A 53 -4.34 12.93 19.59
C SER A 53 -3.53 11.77 20.14
N TYR A 54 -4.22 10.72 20.51
CA TYR A 54 -3.66 9.41 20.79
C TYR A 54 -4.18 8.41 19.78
N ALA A 55 -3.29 7.61 19.23
CA ALA A 55 -3.63 6.43 18.47
C ALA A 55 -2.93 5.22 19.06
N VAL A 56 -3.68 4.16 19.31
CA VAL A 56 -3.15 2.87 19.73
C VAL A 56 -3.47 1.85 18.67
N ALA A 57 -2.43 1.17 18.18
CA ALA A 57 -2.55 0.04 17.26
C ALA A 57 -2.23 -1.26 18.01
N GLU A 58 -3.20 -2.15 18.07
CA GLU A 58 -3.03 -3.51 18.56
C GLU A 58 -2.96 -4.44 17.37
N VAL A 59 -1.83 -5.14 17.20
CA VAL A 59 -1.58 -6.04 16.08
C VAL A 59 -1.47 -7.47 16.62
N ASN A 60 -2.35 -8.34 16.14
CA ASN A 60 -2.26 -9.78 16.34
C ASN A 60 -1.82 -10.39 15.03
N THR A 61 -0.65 -11.03 15.00
CA THR A 61 -0.05 -11.60 13.80
C THR A 61 0.23 -13.08 13.99
N THR A 62 -0.26 -13.91 13.08
CA THR A 62 0.18 -15.31 12.94
C THR A 62 0.98 -15.45 11.66
N VAL A 63 2.18 -16.02 11.74
CA VAL A 63 3.05 -16.30 10.60
C VAL A 63 3.40 -17.78 10.56
N ILE A 64 3.14 -18.41 9.42
CA ILE A 64 3.54 -19.78 9.13
C ILE A 64 4.36 -19.76 7.84
N THR A 65 5.59 -20.21 7.90
CA THR A 65 6.48 -20.25 6.72
C THR A 65 7.11 -21.63 6.61
N ALA A 66 7.21 -22.13 5.41
CA ALA A 66 7.93 -23.36 5.10
C ALA A 66 8.81 -23.19 3.87
N SER A 67 9.94 -23.88 3.86
CA SER A 67 10.88 -23.95 2.75
C SER A 67 11.13 -25.40 2.39
N MET A 68 10.98 -25.77 1.10
CA MET A 68 11.25 -27.12 0.59
C MET A 68 10.54 -28.25 1.40
N GLY A 69 9.37 -28.00 1.96
CA GLY A 69 8.57 -28.93 2.76
C GLY A 69 8.88 -28.92 4.27
N GLY A 70 9.91 -28.22 4.72
CA GLY A 70 10.22 -28.03 6.15
C GLY A 70 9.58 -26.74 6.69
N ILE A 71 9.01 -26.78 7.91
CA ILE A 71 8.48 -25.58 8.58
C ILE A 71 9.65 -24.76 9.14
N ASP A 72 9.76 -23.50 8.68
CA ASP A 72 10.76 -22.55 9.17
C ASP A 72 10.24 -21.75 10.38
N VAL A 73 8.98 -21.31 10.29
CA VAL A 73 8.33 -20.45 11.29
C VAL A 73 6.88 -20.89 11.48
N ASN A 74 6.45 -20.93 12.73
CA ASN A 74 5.04 -21.06 13.12
C ASN A 74 4.87 -20.30 14.45
N THR A 75 4.47 -19.04 14.37
CA THR A 75 4.40 -18.15 15.53
C THR A 75 3.14 -17.31 15.50
N THR A 76 2.61 -17.02 16.69
CA THR A 76 1.58 -16.01 16.90
C THR A 76 2.12 -14.98 17.89
N SER A 77 1.97 -13.71 17.57
CA SER A 77 2.42 -12.60 18.40
C SER A 77 1.33 -11.54 18.53
N LYS A 78 1.35 -10.85 19.66
CA LYS A 78 0.51 -9.67 19.92
C LYS A 78 1.41 -8.52 20.32
N SER A 79 1.24 -7.37 19.71
CA SER A 79 1.92 -6.12 20.08
C SER A 79 0.92 -4.98 20.15
N ARG A 80 1.24 -3.97 20.96
CA ARG A 80 0.45 -2.77 21.11
C ARG A 80 1.36 -1.55 21.09
N ILE A 81 1.10 -0.62 20.21
CA ILE A 81 1.92 0.56 19.97
C ILE A 81 1.07 1.81 20.15
N LEU A 82 1.53 2.74 20.99
CA LEU A 82 0.94 4.07 21.18
C LEU A 82 1.70 5.10 20.34
N ASP A 83 0.96 5.91 19.62
CA ASP A 83 1.42 7.14 18.97
C ASP A 83 0.76 8.35 19.60
N VAL A 84 1.55 9.42 19.82
CA VAL A 84 1.11 10.69 20.40
C VAL A 84 1.42 11.80 19.40
N ASP A 85 0.39 12.51 18.92
CA ASP A 85 0.56 13.76 18.16
C ASP A 85 0.09 14.93 19.04
N LEU A 86 1.06 15.64 19.62
CA LEU A 86 0.83 16.81 20.45
C LEU A 86 1.36 18.05 19.71
N ARG A 87 0.47 19.05 19.54
CA ARG A 87 0.81 20.25 18.81
C ARG A 87 0.61 21.51 19.65
N VAL A 88 1.59 22.40 19.57
CA VAL A 88 1.62 23.70 20.22
C VAL A 88 1.72 24.80 19.17
N GLY A 89 1.10 25.97 19.46
CA GLY A 89 0.98 27.06 18.52
C GLY A 89 -0.46 27.22 18.04
N SER A 90 -0.73 27.02 16.76
CA SER A 90 -2.07 27.08 16.18
C SER A 90 -2.18 26.22 14.92
N HIS A 91 -3.41 26.01 14.43
CA HIS A 91 -3.64 25.31 13.15
C HIS A 91 -2.85 25.96 11.98
N ALA A 92 -2.73 27.29 11.98
CA ALA A 92 -2.02 28.02 10.94
C ALA A 92 -0.49 27.82 11.01
N LEU A 93 0.05 27.75 12.24
CA LEU A 93 1.48 27.63 12.49
C LEU A 93 1.73 26.88 13.79
N ASP A 94 2.37 25.73 13.69
CA ASP A 94 2.67 24.89 14.85
C ASP A 94 4.12 24.34 14.84
N ASN A 95 4.41 23.49 15.83
CA ASN A 95 5.70 22.85 15.98
C ASN A 95 6.06 21.88 14.86
N THR A 96 5.13 21.52 13.96
CA THR A 96 5.41 20.59 12.85
C THR A 96 5.92 21.28 11.59
N ARG A 97 5.85 22.62 11.52
CA ARG A 97 6.37 23.41 10.40
C ARG A 97 7.81 23.04 10.08
N SER A 98 8.13 22.92 8.78
CA SER A 98 9.48 22.61 8.32
C SER A 98 10.47 23.71 8.68
N ILE A 99 11.68 23.34 9.10
CA ILE A 99 12.78 24.25 9.41
C ILE A 99 13.78 24.18 8.27
N ARG A 100 14.16 25.33 7.71
CA ARG A 100 15.10 25.41 6.58
C ARG A 100 16.50 24.92 6.98
N GLY A 101 17.15 24.15 6.10
CA GLY A 101 18.52 23.64 6.34
C GLY A 101 18.57 22.42 7.25
N VAL A 102 17.46 22.00 7.84
CA VAL A 102 17.36 20.70 8.49
C VAL A 102 16.97 19.70 7.39
N ALA A 103 17.91 18.83 7.01
CA ALA A 103 17.63 17.74 6.10
C ALA A 103 16.42 16.95 6.62
N PHE A 104 15.62 16.45 5.70
CA PHE A 104 14.43 15.63 5.99
C PHE A 104 14.72 14.67 7.15
N GLU A 105 14.09 14.93 8.30
CA GLU A 105 14.22 14.09 9.50
C GLU A 105 13.48 12.75 9.24
N MET A 106 14.08 11.90 8.44
CA MET A 106 13.64 10.51 8.36
C MET A 106 13.75 9.89 9.75
N GLY A 107 12.64 9.66 10.40
CA GLY A 107 12.55 8.88 11.63
C GLY A 107 12.74 9.63 12.96
N ARG A 108 12.70 10.97 12.99
CA ARG A 108 12.59 11.75 14.25
C ARG A 108 11.16 12.15 14.63
N GLY A 109 10.14 11.51 14.05
CA GLY A 109 8.85 11.41 14.73
C GLY A 109 9.04 10.56 16.00
N THR A 110 8.29 10.83 17.04
CA THR A 110 8.23 9.96 18.23
C THR A 110 8.07 8.53 17.73
N ARG A 111 9.10 7.69 17.91
CA ARG A 111 8.93 6.25 17.69
C ARG A 111 7.78 5.82 18.57
N GLY A 112 6.85 5.05 18.02
CA GLY A 112 5.73 4.53 18.77
C GLY A 112 6.21 3.91 20.08
N VAL A 113 5.44 4.11 21.13
CA VAL A 113 5.77 3.58 22.45
C VAL A 113 5.07 2.24 22.61
N GLU A 114 5.84 1.19 22.90
CA GLU A 114 5.25 -0.10 23.23
C GLU A 114 4.40 0.01 24.49
N MET A 115 3.22 -0.60 24.44
CA MET A 115 2.27 -0.66 25.55
C MET A 115 2.12 -2.10 26.05
N PRO A 116 1.71 -2.28 27.32
CA PRO A 116 1.35 -3.61 27.83
C PRO A 116 0.28 -4.27 26.96
N SER A 117 0.39 -5.57 26.78
CA SER A 117 -0.63 -6.38 26.08
C SER A 117 -1.90 -6.60 26.91
N GLY A 118 -1.81 -6.43 28.23
CA GLY A 118 -2.95 -6.46 29.17
C GLY A 118 -3.71 -5.14 29.25
N ASP A 119 -4.91 -5.20 29.82
CA ASP A 119 -5.87 -4.09 29.86
C ASP A 119 -5.98 -3.41 31.24
N ASP A 120 -4.93 -3.50 32.07
CA ASP A 120 -4.88 -2.76 33.34
C ASP A 120 -4.85 -1.24 33.07
N GLU A 121 -5.91 -0.56 33.46
CA GLU A 121 -6.12 0.84 33.13
C GLU A 121 -5.06 1.76 33.76
N ARG A 122 -4.55 1.44 34.96
CA ARG A 122 -3.50 2.22 35.62
C ARG A 122 -2.20 2.13 34.84
N SER A 123 -1.83 0.93 34.41
CA SER A 123 -0.63 0.69 33.59
C SER A 123 -0.73 1.41 32.24
N LEU A 124 -1.85 1.29 31.54
CA LEU A 124 -2.10 1.98 30.27
C LEU A 124 -1.97 3.50 30.42
N ARG A 125 -2.62 4.09 31.42
CA ARG A 125 -2.57 5.53 31.69
C ARG A 125 -1.18 6.02 32.03
N SER A 126 -0.39 5.25 32.80
CA SER A 126 1.00 5.61 33.15
C SER A 126 1.88 5.74 31.91
N ILE A 127 1.76 4.81 30.95
CA ILE A 127 2.52 4.86 29.69
C ILE A 127 2.09 6.06 28.83
N ILE A 128 0.78 6.27 28.68
CA ILE A 128 0.24 7.41 27.92
C ILE A 128 0.74 8.73 28.52
N TRP A 129 0.65 8.88 29.85
CA TRP A 129 1.17 10.06 30.55
C TRP A 129 2.64 10.32 30.28
N SER A 130 3.51 9.30 30.43
CA SER A 130 4.95 9.43 30.22
C SER A 130 5.29 9.81 28.76
N ALA A 131 4.59 9.18 27.78
CA ALA A 131 4.75 9.48 26.37
C ALA A 131 4.29 10.92 26.05
N THR A 132 3.20 11.36 26.67
CA THR A 132 2.65 12.72 26.49
C THR A 132 3.57 13.80 27.04
N ASP A 133 4.19 13.60 28.22
CA ASP A 133 5.16 14.57 28.79
C ASP A 133 6.34 14.76 27.83
N LYS A 134 6.89 13.66 27.30
CA LYS A 134 7.97 13.71 26.30
C LYS A 134 7.54 14.42 25.03
N ALA A 135 6.35 14.13 24.51
CA ALA A 135 5.80 14.76 23.32
C ALA A 135 5.61 16.27 23.51
N TYR A 136 5.09 16.70 24.67
CA TYR A 136 4.90 18.12 24.98
C TYR A 136 6.25 18.86 25.03
N ARG A 137 7.25 18.32 25.75
CA ARG A 137 8.59 18.95 25.85
C ARG A 137 9.22 19.08 24.46
N SER A 138 9.17 18.05 23.65
CA SER A 138 9.69 18.07 22.27
C SER A 138 8.95 19.07 21.39
N ALA A 139 7.62 19.12 21.48
CA ALA A 139 6.80 20.07 20.72
C ALA A 139 7.09 21.53 21.10
N ALA A 140 7.22 21.84 22.41
CA ALA A 140 7.52 23.18 22.91
C ALA A 140 8.92 23.65 22.46
N GLU A 141 9.95 22.78 22.58
CA GLU A 141 11.30 23.08 22.11
C GLU A 141 11.33 23.33 20.59
N ARG A 142 10.68 22.44 19.82
CA ARG A 142 10.64 22.57 18.37
C ARG A 142 9.89 23.83 17.92
N TYR A 143 8.82 24.20 18.58
CA TYR A 143 8.07 25.41 18.28
C TYR A 143 8.93 26.67 18.44
N GLY A 144 9.78 26.74 19.49
CA GLY A 144 10.76 27.81 19.63
C GLY A 144 11.72 27.90 18.44
N LYS A 145 12.19 26.74 17.94
CA LYS A 145 13.05 26.70 16.73
C LYS A 145 12.30 27.15 15.47
N VAL A 146 11.02 26.75 15.33
CA VAL A 146 10.15 27.20 14.23
C VAL A 146 10.01 28.72 14.24
N LEU A 147 9.69 29.33 15.40
CA LEU A 147 9.55 30.78 15.53
C LEU A 147 10.85 31.52 15.19
N THR A 148 11.99 31.01 15.65
CA THR A 148 13.31 31.59 15.32
C THR A 148 13.60 31.50 13.83
N ASN A 149 13.30 30.36 13.20
CA ASN A 149 13.49 30.16 11.76
C ASN A 149 12.65 31.13 10.91
N LEU A 150 11.42 31.44 11.34
CA LEU A 150 10.55 32.40 10.65
C LEU A 150 11.11 33.85 10.66
N GLN A 151 11.83 34.24 11.70
CA GLN A 151 12.44 35.59 11.78
C GLN A 151 13.55 35.82 10.75
N VAL A 152 14.17 34.72 10.27
CA VAL A 152 15.32 34.77 9.33
C VAL A 152 14.89 34.46 7.89
N LYS A 153 13.60 34.17 7.65
CA LYS A 153 13.13 33.52 6.42
C LYS A 153 12.63 34.48 5.35
N VAL A 154 13.06 34.23 4.11
CA VAL A 154 12.37 34.67 2.89
C VAL A 154 11.03 33.90 2.78
N ARG A 155 9.97 34.55 2.30
CA ARG A 155 8.60 34.05 2.16
C ARG A 155 8.56 32.59 1.64
N GLU A 156 7.75 31.76 2.28
CA GLU A 156 7.51 30.37 1.82
C GLU A 156 6.72 30.35 0.51
N GLU A 157 7.00 29.36 -0.36
CA GLU A 157 6.21 29.14 -1.58
C GLU A 157 4.79 28.68 -1.27
N ASP A 158 4.61 27.89 -0.19
CA ASP A 158 3.31 27.40 0.29
C ASP A 158 3.06 27.95 1.72
N SER A 159 2.08 28.83 1.85
CA SER A 159 1.66 29.46 3.11
C SER A 159 0.47 28.74 3.77
N SER A 160 0.07 27.57 3.29
CA SER A 160 -1.03 26.81 3.89
C SER A 160 -0.77 26.48 5.36
N ALA A 161 -1.85 26.27 6.11
CA ALA A 161 -1.81 25.90 7.53
C ALA A 161 -1.01 24.60 7.79
N ASP A 162 -0.67 24.31 9.04
CA ASP A 162 0.04 23.07 9.42
C ASP A 162 -0.91 21.93 9.78
N LEU A 163 -2.15 22.27 10.18
CA LEU A 163 -3.21 21.29 10.45
C LEU A 163 -4.56 21.80 9.96
N THR A 164 -5.35 20.94 9.32
CA THR A 164 -6.73 21.25 8.95
C THR A 164 -7.62 21.32 10.17
N ARG A 165 -8.73 22.10 10.08
CA ARG A 165 -9.83 22.04 11.05
C ARG A 165 -10.86 21.06 10.52
N GLU A 166 -11.17 20.04 11.31
CA GLU A 166 -12.09 18.98 10.90
C GLU A 166 -13.18 18.79 11.97
N GLN A 167 -14.30 18.22 11.55
CA GLN A 167 -15.34 17.83 12.49
C GLN A 167 -14.95 16.56 13.26
N ALA A 168 -15.52 16.38 14.44
CA ALA A 168 -15.33 15.16 15.24
C ALA A 168 -16.14 13.99 14.67
N TYR A 169 -15.55 12.80 14.76
CA TYR A 169 -16.20 11.54 14.40
C TYR A 169 -16.18 10.58 15.58
N VAL A 170 -17.34 9.98 15.86
CA VAL A 170 -17.47 8.94 16.89
C VAL A 170 -17.95 7.66 16.24
N SER A 171 -17.10 6.64 16.24
CA SER A 171 -17.39 5.32 15.68
C SER A 171 -16.66 4.25 16.51
N ILE A 172 -17.40 3.54 17.37
CA ILE A 172 -16.82 2.53 18.26
C ILE A 172 -17.39 1.18 17.86
N ALA A 173 -16.69 0.49 16.96
CA ALA A 173 -17.02 -0.88 16.59
C ALA A 173 -16.32 -1.88 17.52
N PRO A 174 -16.96 -2.99 17.92
CA PRO A 174 -16.27 -4.05 18.64
C PRO A 174 -15.17 -4.64 17.73
N PRO A 175 -14.05 -5.11 18.30
CA PRO A 175 -13.05 -5.83 17.54
C PRO A 175 -13.66 -7.01 16.79
N LYS A 176 -13.28 -7.18 15.54
CA LYS A 176 -13.77 -8.29 14.72
C LYS A 176 -13.25 -9.61 15.25
N ASP A 177 -14.10 -10.63 15.22
CA ASP A 177 -13.65 -12.01 15.35
C ASP A 177 -12.85 -12.38 14.10
N PHE A 178 -11.63 -12.93 14.32
CA PHE A 178 -10.71 -13.24 13.24
C PHE A 178 -10.12 -14.63 13.51
N GLN A 179 -10.80 -15.64 12.99
CA GLN A 179 -10.47 -17.04 13.20
C GLN A 179 -10.10 -17.72 11.89
N PHE A 180 -9.22 -18.70 11.98
CA PHE A 180 -8.80 -19.58 10.89
C PHE A 180 -8.18 -20.84 11.49
N ASP A 181 -8.22 -21.94 10.74
CA ASP A 181 -7.62 -23.22 11.15
C ASP A 181 -6.09 -23.18 10.91
N THR A 182 -5.34 -22.94 11.96
CA THR A 182 -3.87 -22.84 11.94
C THR A 182 -3.21 -24.14 11.47
N GLU A 183 -3.75 -25.31 11.87
CA GLU A 183 -3.19 -26.61 11.50
C GLU A 183 -3.39 -26.88 10.00
N MET A 184 -4.57 -26.60 9.48
CA MET A 184 -4.87 -26.72 8.05
C MET A 184 -3.94 -25.82 7.23
N TRP A 185 -3.70 -24.57 7.67
CA TRP A 185 -2.81 -23.65 6.97
C TRP A 185 -1.33 -24.06 7.09
N ARG A 186 -0.91 -24.59 8.24
CA ARG A 186 0.44 -25.16 8.41
C ARG A 186 0.68 -26.31 7.43
N ASP A 187 -0.26 -27.24 7.32
CA ASP A 187 -0.13 -28.38 6.43
C ASP A 187 -0.16 -27.95 4.96
N ARG A 188 -0.97 -26.95 4.60
CA ARG A 188 -1.01 -26.38 3.24
C ARG A 188 0.32 -25.70 2.88
N VAL A 189 0.88 -24.86 3.75
CA VAL A 189 2.15 -24.17 3.55
C VAL A 189 3.29 -25.17 3.38
N ARG A 190 3.33 -26.21 4.24
CA ARG A 190 4.30 -27.30 4.15
C ARG A 190 4.17 -28.08 2.85
N TYR A 191 2.96 -28.46 2.48
CA TYR A 191 2.68 -29.19 1.24
C TYR A 191 3.15 -28.40 0.01
N LEU A 192 2.69 -27.15 -0.14
CA LEU A 192 3.03 -26.33 -1.29
C LEU A 192 4.55 -26.09 -1.39
N SER A 193 5.22 -25.75 -0.29
CA SER A 193 6.67 -25.58 -0.33
C SER A 193 7.42 -26.86 -0.67
N GLY A 194 6.88 -28.02 -0.28
CA GLY A 194 7.40 -29.35 -0.61
C GLY A 194 7.41 -29.65 -2.10
N LEU A 195 6.49 -29.06 -2.88
CA LEU A 195 6.48 -29.21 -4.34
C LEU A 195 7.71 -28.59 -5.02
N CYS A 196 8.42 -27.71 -4.33
CA CYS A 196 9.67 -27.12 -4.84
C CYS A 196 10.89 -28.03 -4.63
N ALA A 197 10.80 -28.99 -3.70
CA ALA A 197 11.88 -29.91 -3.41
C ALA A 197 12.08 -30.90 -4.59
N GLY A 198 13.32 -31.23 -4.90
CA GLY A 198 13.65 -32.12 -6.01
C GLY A 198 13.47 -31.52 -7.42
N HIS A 199 13.10 -30.24 -7.53
CA HIS A 199 13.13 -29.54 -8.81
C HIS A 199 14.55 -29.09 -9.15
N GLU A 200 15.07 -29.64 -10.23
CA GLU A 200 16.37 -29.23 -10.74
C GLU A 200 16.41 -27.70 -10.96
N HIS A 201 17.48 -27.07 -10.49
CA HIS A 201 17.72 -25.64 -10.60
C HIS A 201 16.87 -24.69 -9.72
N VAL A 202 15.98 -25.20 -8.89
CA VAL A 202 15.29 -24.39 -7.88
C VAL A 202 16.17 -24.28 -6.63
N LEU A 203 16.70 -23.09 -6.37
CA LEU A 203 17.58 -22.82 -5.23
C LEU A 203 16.84 -22.49 -3.95
N MET A 204 15.62 -22.00 -4.06
CA MET A 204 14.74 -21.68 -2.94
C MET A 204 13.28 -21.79 -3.38
N GLY A 205 12.54 -22.60 -2.66
CA GLY A 205 11.07 -22.65 -2.72
C GLY A 205 10.52 -22.38 -1.34
N ARG A 206 9.86 -21.25 -1.16
CA ARG A 206 9.29 -20.83 0.13
C ARG A 206 7.83 -20.47 -0.03
N VAL A 207 7.03 -20.93 0.91
CA VAL A 207 5.61 -20.57 1.01
C VAL A 207 5.36 -20.00 2.40
N SER A 208 4.61 -18.89 2.47
CA SER A 208 4.30 -18.23 3.73
C SER A 208 2.83 -17.87 3.79
N PHE A 209 2.18 -18.22 4.91
CA PHE A 209 0.86 -17.72 5.31
C PHE A 209 1.06 -16.68 6.41
N GLN A 210 0.42 -15.54 6.30
CA GLN A 210 0.40 -14.50 7.32
C GLN A 210 -1.04 -14.05 7.53
N ALA A 211 -1.46 -14.00 8.79
CA ALA A 211 -2.78 -13.50 9.19
C ALA A 211 -2.59 -12.38 10.20
N ASP A 212 -3.02 -11.18 9.85
CA ASP A 212 -2.91 -9.97 10.66
C ASP A 212 -4.30 -9.47 11.03
N LEU A 213 -4.55 -9.23 12.31
CA LEU A 213 -5.68 -8.43 12.79
C LEU A 213 -5.12 -7.16 13.42
N LEU A 214 -5.32 -6.03 12.77
CA LEU A 214 -4.99 -4.70 13.30
C LEU A 214 -6.25 -4.07 13.90
N VAL A 215 -6.27 -3.83 15.21
CA VAL A 215 -7.29 -3.05 15.89
C VAL A 215 -6.72 -1.66 16.19
N LYS A 216 -7.38 -0.63 15.69
CA LYS A 216 -7.00 0.77 15.87
C LYS A 216 -7.94 1.46 16.83
N TYR A 217 -7.38 2.10 17.84
CA TYR A 217 -8.06 3.00 18.77
C TYR A 217 -7.55 4.42 18.53
N PHE A 218 -8.44 5.36 18.36
CA PHE A 218 -8.09 6.77 18.12
C PHE A 218 -8.96 7.71 18.95
N VAL A 219 -8.32 8.71 19.59
CA VAL A 219 -9.01 9.84 20.24
C VAL A 219 -8.24 11.12 19.95
N ASN A 220 -8.96 12.26 19.83
CA ASN A 220 -8.33 13.56 19.73
C ASN A 220 -9.04 14.64 20.55
N SER A 221 -8.38 15.77 20.76
CA SER A 221 -8.90 16.92 21.52
C SER A 221 -10.05 17.67 20.81
N GLU A 222 -10.31 17.36 19.54
CA GLU A 222 -11.46 17.88 18.79
C GLU A 222 -12.75 17.05 19.02
N GLY A 223 -12.65 15.92 19.75
CA GLY A 223 -13.79 15.09 20.14
C GLY A 223 -13.97 13.80 19.36
N SER A 224 -13.07 13.45 18.46
CA SER A 224 -13.15 12.17 17.77
C SER A 224 -12.81 11.00 18.69
N MET A 225 -13.57 9.90 18.57
CA MET A 225 -13.39 8.62 19.27
C MET A 225 -13.68 7.48 18.29
N ILE A 226 -12.66 6.73 17.88
CA ILE A 226 -12.80 5.76 16.80
C ILE A 226 -12.15 4.44 17.22
N VAL A 227 -12.84 3.33 16.95
CA VAL A 227 -12.29 1.96 17.02
C VAL A 227 -12.62 1.24 15.74
N THR A 228 -11.62 0.76 15.04
CA THR A 228 -11.77 -0.02 13.81
C THR A 228 -10.94 -1.30 13.87
N SER A 229 -11.30 -2.28 13.05
CA SER A 229 -10.58 -3.55 12.91
C SER A 229 -10.32 -3.85 11.44
N GLU A 230 -9.06 -4.10 11.11
CA GLU A 230 -8.59 -4.38 9.76
C GLU A 230 -7.95 -5.78 9.71
N PRO A 231 -8.74 -6.85 9.46
CA PRO A 231 -8.20 -8.18 9.24
C PRO A 231 -7.61 -8.28 7.82
N ILE A 232 -6.43 -8.89 7.69
CA ILE A 232 -5.84 -9.21 6.38
C ILE A 232 -5.11 -10.54 6.50
N VAL A 233 -5.41 -11.47 5.59
CA VAL A 233 -4.64 -12.70 5.38
C VAL A 233 -3.90 -12.63 4.07
N LYS A 234 -2.70 -13.20 4.05
CA LYS A 234 -1.79 -13.19 2.90
C LYS A 234 -1.17 -14.55 2.70
N MET A 235 -1.04 -14.93 1.44
CA MET A 235 -0.19 -16.06 1.04
C MET A 235 0.88 -15.56 0.09
N PHE A 236 2.11 -16.01 0.29
CA PHE A 236 3.24 -15.72 -0.60
C PHE A 236 3.85 -17.03 -1.08
N LEU A 237 3.98 -17.16 -2.40
CA LEU A 237 4.72 -18.22 -3.05
C LEU A 237 5.99 -17.60 -3.63
N ILE A 238 7.15 -18.14 -3.30
CA ILE A 238 8.45 -17.61 -3.73
C ILE A 238 9.27 -18.76 -4.29
N VAL A 239 9.70 -18.62 -5.54
CA VAL A 239 10.62 -19.54 -6.20
C VAL A 239 11.82 -18.74 -6.69
N LYS A 240 13.03 -19.18 -6.37
CA LYS A 240 14.24 -18.53 -6.85
C LYS A 240 15.16 -19.53 -7.53
N SER A 241 15.71 -19.10 -8.65
CA SER A 241 16.74 -19.81 -9.41
C SER A 241 17.87 -18.86 -9.81
N LYS A 242 18.87 -19.39 -10.48
CA LYS A 242 19.93 -18.63 -11.15
C LYS A 242 20.15 -19.15 -12.56
N ALA A 243 20.33 -18.25 -13.50
CA ALA A 243 20.82 -18.61 -14.82
C ALA A 243 22.32 -18.94 -14.78
N ASP A 244 22.82 -19.62 -15.81
CA ASP A 244 24.22 -20.05 -15.89
C ASP A 244 25.21 -18.87 -15.90
N ASP A 245 24.75 -17.70 -16.37
CA ASP A 245 25.52 -16.45 -16.33
C ASP A 245 25.50 -15.75 -14.95
N GLY A 246 24.87 -16.36 -13.93
CA GLY A 246 24.77 -15.83 -12.56
C GLY A 246 23.58 -14.91 -12.29
N MET A 247 22.73 -14.61 -13.27
CA MET A 247 21.57 -13.76 -13.05
C MET A 247 20.57 -14.43 -12.11
N SER A 248 20.15 -13.72 -11.06
CA SER A 248 19.09 -14.18 -10.15
C SER A 248 17.75 -14.12 -10.86
N LEU A 249 16.97 -15.18 -10.75
CA LEU A 249 15.64 -15.37 -11.36
C LEU A 249 14.59 -15.59 -10.25
N PRO A 250 14.17 -14.54 -9.56
CA PRO A 250 13.09 -14.65 -8.58
C PRO A 250 11.73 -14.64 -9.27
N LEU A 251 10.82 -15.49 -8.82
CA LEU A 251 9.39 -15.45 -9.15
C LEU A 251 8.57 -15.37 -7.87
N TYR A 252 7.51 -14.60 -7.90
CA TYR A 252 6.63 -14.35 -6.77
C TYR A 252 5.18 -14.47 -7.20
N GLU A 253 4.37 -15.09 -6.35
CA GLU A 253 2.92 -14.99 -6.43
C GLU A 253 2.40 -14.65 -5.03
N SER A 254 1.39 -13.80 -4.96
CA SER A 254 0.82 -13.37 -3.69
C SER A 254 -0.69 -13.24 -3.77
N TYR A 255 -1.35 -13.67 -2.72
CA TYR A 255 -2.78 -13.53 -2.55
C TYR A 255 -3.05 -12.80 -1.25
N SER A 256 -4.04 -11.93 -1.25
CA SER A 256 -4.47 -11.21 -0.04
C SER A 256 -5.99 -11.16 0.00
N ALA A 257 -6.54 -11.33 1.20
CA ALA A 257 -7.98 -11.30 1.43
C ALA A 257 -8.29 -10.78 2.84
N TYR A 258 -9.54 -10.44 3.12
CA TYR A 258 -9.99 -10.04 4.45
C TYR A 258 -10.29 -11.22 5.38
N SER A 259 -10.36 -12.44 4.86
CA SER A 259 -10.50 -13.69 5.62
C SER A 259 -9.84 -14.85 4.91
N ALA A 260 -9.52 -15.89 5.65
CA ALA A 260 -8.76 -17.04 5.16
C ALA A 260 -9.52 -17.88 4.14
N ASP A 261 -10.84 -17.93 4.22
CA ASP A 261 -11.75 -18.63 3.30
C ASP A 261 -11.88 -17.95 1.93
N ARG A 262 -11.51 -16.66 1.84
CA ARG A 262 -11.49 -15.91 0.57
C ARG A 262 -10.16 -16.02 -0.18
N LEU A 263 -9.16 -16.65 0.39
CA LEU A 263 -7.94 -17.00 -0.33
C LEU A 263 -8.22 -18.10 -1.38
N PRO A 264 -7.46 -18.19 -2.48
CA PRO A 264 -7.63 -19.24 -3.47
C PRO A 264 -7.53 -20.64 -2.86
N SER A 265 -8.16 -21.60 -3.53
CA SER A 265 -8.08 -23.01 -3.13
C SER A 265 -6.63 -23.52 -3.16
N ARG A 266 -6.36 -24.61 -2.43
CA ARG A 266 -5.05 -25.28 -2.49
C ARG A 266 -4.67 -25.64 -3.93
N ASP A 267 -5.62 -26.17 -4.70
CA ASP A 267 -5.38 -26.63 -6.07
C ASP A 267 -5.05 -25.47 -7.02
N GLN A 268 -5.67 -24.29 -6.81
CA GLN A 268 -5.30 -23.09 -7.57
C GLN A 268 -3.88 -22.62 -7.20
N MET A 269 -3.55 -22.56 -5.92
CA MET A 269 -2.20 -22.21 -5.46
C MET A 269 -1.14 -23.17 -5.97
N GLU A 270 -1.44 -24.47 -6.00
CA GLU A 270 -0.56 -25.50 -6.56
C GLU A 270 -0.35 -25.28 -8.06
N LYS A 271 -1.42 -25.03 -8.82
CA LYS A 271 -1.34 -24.75 -10.26
C LYS A 271 -0.44 -23.55 -10.54
N ASP A 272 -0.60 -22.47 -9.76
CA ASP A 272 0.22 -21.26 -9.93
C ASP A 272 1.68 -21.51 -9.55
N LEU A 273 1.93 -22.27 -8.47
CA LEU A 273 3.28 -22.66 -8.09
C LEU A 273 3.96 -23.53 -9.16
N ARG A 274 3.27 -24.50 -9.73
CA ARG A 274 3.79 -25.34 -10.84
C ARG A 274 4.12 -24.48 -12.06
N ARG A 275 3.26 -23.52 -12.41
CA ARG A 275 3.56 -22.54 -13.47
C ARG A 275 4.84 -21.75 -13.16
N MET A 276 5.04 -21.32 -11.91
CA MET A 276 6.26 -20.62 -11.50
C MET A 276 7.50 -21.52 -11.62
N LEU A 277 7.41 -22.80 -11.25
CA LEU A 277 8.51 -23.76 -11.39
C LEU A 277 8.89 -23.94 -12.87
N ASP A 278 7.91 -24.13 -13.76
CA ASP A 278 8.14 -24.24 -15.21
C ASP A 278 8.77 -22.97 -15.79
N LEU A 279 8.29 -21.79 -15.36
CA LEU A 279 8.86 -20.51 -15.77
C LEU A 279 10.30 -20.33 -15.27
N CYS A 280 10.60 -20.79 -14.07
CA CYS A 280 11.96 -20.77 -13.53
C CYS A 280 12.96 -21.50 -14.44
N VAL A 281 12.57 -22.70 -14.91
CA VAL A 281 13.40 -23.49 -15.85
C VAL A 281 13.55 -22.76 -17.19
N LYS A 282 12.46 -22.25 -17.76
CA LYS A 282 12.48 -21.52 -19.04
C LYS A 282 13.32 -20.24 -18.98
N LEU A 283 13.22 -19.48 -17.88
CA LEU A 283 13.97 -18.24 -17.70
C LEU A 283 15.48 -18.46 -17.64
N ARG A 284 15.97 -19.64 -17.19
CA ARG A 284 17.42 -19.92 -17.15
C ARG A 284 18.06 -19.85 -18.52
N THR A 285 17.38 -20.39 -19.54
CA THR A 285 17.87 -20.45 -20.93
C THR A 285 17.34 -19.33 -21.80
N ALA A 286 16.40 -18.53 -21.29
CA ALA A 286 15.83 -17.40 -22.01
C ALA A 286 16.92 -16.39 -22.42
N PRO A 287 16.88 -15.84 -23.65
CA PRO A 287 17.86 -14.86 -24.09
C PRO A 287 17.82 -13.58 -23.23
N LEU A 288 19.01 -12.99 -23.06
CA LEU A 288 19.13 -11.68 -22.44
C LEU A 288 18.58 -10.61 -23.38
N MET A 289 17.77 -9.73 -22.80
CA MET A 289 17.30 -8.56 -23.52
C MET A 289 18.34 -7.45 -23.48
N GLU A 290 18.59 -6.82 -24.61
CA GLU A 290 19.35 -5.57 -24.67
C GLU A 290 18.43 -4.35 -24.41
N THR A 291 19.02 -3.16 -24.34
CA THR A 291 18.27 -1.91 -24.25
C THR A 291 17.24 -1.82 -25.39
N TYR A 292 16.04 -1.38 -25.06
CA TYR A 292 14.95 -1.27 -26.03
C TYR A 292 14.15 0.01 -25.78
N SER A 293 13.75 0.64 -26.87
CA SER A 293 12.74 1.70 -26.87
C SER A 293 11.74 1.42 -27.98
N GLY A 294 10.46 1.28 -27.63
CA GLY A 294 9.42 0.96 -28.58
C GLY A 294 8.10 0.53 -27.91
N PRO A 295 7.15 -0.01 -28.69
CA PRO A 295 5.82 -0.33 -28.20
C PRO A 295 5.81 -1.52 -27.24
N ALA A 296 4.90 -1.45 -26.25
CA ALA A 296 4.73 -2.51 -25.28
C ALA A 296 3.30 -2.62 -24.77
N ILE A 297 2.94 -3.80 -24.29
CA ILE A 297 1.76 -4.05 -23.45
C ILE A 297 2.22 -4.24 -22.01
N LEU A 298 1.58 -3.51 -21.10
CA LEU A 298 1.59 -3.80 -19.68
C LEU A 298 0.33 -4.61 -19.37
N SER A 299 0.45 -5.83 -18.82
CA SER A 299 -0.72 -6.58 -18.34
C SER A 299 -1.46 -5.79 -17.26
N GLY A 300 -2.70 -6.10 -16.95
CA GLY A 300 -3.47 -5.34 -15.97
C GLY A 300 -2.79 -5.23 -14.61
N ARG A 301 -2.18 -6.32 -14.11
CA ARG A 301 -1.39 -6.31 -12.86
C ARG A 301 -0.14 -5.43 -12.99
N SER A 302 0.58 -5.58 -14.08
CA SER A 302 1.78 -4.77 -14.37
C SER A 302 1.45 -3.29 -14.54
N SER A 303 0.35 -2.98 -15.21
CA SER A 303 -0.17 -1.62 -15.37
C SER A 303 -0.58 -1.01 -14.03
N GLY A 304 -1.26 -1.77 -13.16
CA GLY A 304 -1.62 -1.33 -11.81
C GLY A 304 -0.40 -0.91 -11.00
N VAL A 305 0.64 -1.75 -10.94
CA VAL A 305 1.91 -1.44 -10.26
C VAL A 305 2.60 -0.24 -10.90
N PHE A 306 2.61 -0.16 -12.22
CA PHE A 306 3.17 0.96 -12.96
C PHE A 306 2.48 2.29 -12.55
N PHE A 307 1.15 2.35 -12.49
CA PHE A 307 0.43 3.54 -12.03
C PHE A 307 0.69 3.84 -10.55
N HIS A 308 0.81 2.82 -9.70
CA HIS A 308 1.15 2.99 -8.29
C HIS A 308 2.48 3.73 -8.11
N GLU A 309 3.51 3.31 -8.84
CA GLU A 309 4.85 3.88 -8.71
C GLU A 309 4.99 5.25 -9.38
N ILE A 310 4.50 5.39 -10.61
CA ILE A 310 4.78 6.59 -11.39
C ILE A 310 3.77 7.72 -11.17
N PHE A 311 2.55 7.40 -10.72
CA PHE A 311 1.50 8.37 -10.44
C PHE A 311 1.19 8.47 -8.96
N GLY A 312 0.87 7.35 -8.31
CA GLY A 312 0.34 7.31 -6.97
C GLY A 312 1.19 8.05 -5.94
N HIS A 313 2.49 7.78 -5.89
CA HIS A 313 3.40 8.46 -4.98
C HIS A 313 3.56 9.97 -5.26
N ARG A 314 3.30 10.42 -6.48
CA ARG A 314 3.44 11.83 -6.86
C ARG A 314 2.20 12.66 -6.61
N VAL A 315 1.08 12.02 -6.34
CA VAL A 315 -0.18 12.70 -5.97
C VAL A 315 -0.45 12.66 -4.46
N GLU A 316 0.49 12.14 -3.66
CA GLU A 316 0.49 12.27 -2.20
C GLU A 316 0.73 13.74 -1.83
N GLY A 317 -0.30 14.42 -1.29
CA GLY A 317 -0.35 15.89 -1.18
C GLY A 317 0.78 16.52 -0.38
N HIS A 318 1.23 15.87 0.72
CA HIS A 318 2.32 16.38 1.55
C HIS A 318 3.61 16.65 0.76
N ARG A 319 3.84 15.91 -0.36
CA ARG A 319 5.01 16.11 -1.23
C ARG A 319 4.97 17.45 -1.98
N GLN A 320 3.79 18.05 -2.14
CA GLN A 320 3.65 19.33 -2.84
C GLN A 320 4.08 20.52 -1.96
N LYS A 321 4.11 20.33 -0.64
CA LYS A 321 4.58 21.32 0.35
C LYS A 321 6.07 21.14 0.68
N ASP A 322 6.60 19.91 0.52
CA ASP A 322 8.01 19.61 0.79
C ASP A 322 8.92 20.16 -0.32
N VAL A 323 9.79 21.10 0.04
CA VAL A 323 10.75 21.73 -0.89
C VAL A 323 11.81 20.76 -1.42
N ASN A 324 12.03 19.64 -0.76
CA ASN A 324 12.96 18.60 -1.18
C ASN A 324 12.31 17.59 -2.14
N SER A 325 10.99 17.60 -2.26
CA SER A 325 10.25 16.76 -3.21
C SER A 325 10.20 17.37 -4.60
N SER A 326 10.08 16.52 -5.62
CA SER A 326 10.06 16.94 -7.04
C SER A 326 8.82 17.76 -7.42
N GLN A 327 7.72 17.64 -6.65
CA GLN A 327 6.44 18.35 -6.87
C GLN A 327 5.90 18.20 -8.30
N THR A 328 6.07 17.01 -8.90
CA THR A 328 5.87 16.72 -10.33
C THR A 328 4.53 17.21 -10.89
N PHE A 329 3.43 17.05 -10.13
CA PHE A 329 2.09 17.39 -10.59
C PHE A 329 1.55 18.72 -10.05
N LYS A 330 2.32 19.49 -9.26
CA LYS A 330 1.87 20.76 -8.66
C LYS A 330 1.32 21.74 -9.71
N THR A 331 1.98 21.85 -10.86
CA THR A 331 1.61 22.77 -11.95
C THR A 331 0.65 22.15 -12.99
N PHE A 332 0.23 20.90 -12.79
CA PHE A 332 -0.64 20.17 -13.72
C PHE A 332 -2.10 20.10 -13.28
N LEU A 333 -2.46 20.69 -12.15
CA LEU A 333 -3.84 20.75 -11.70
C LEU A 333 -4.74 21.39 -12.80
N GLY A 334 -5.82 20.70 -13.16
CA GLY A 334 -6.73 21.11 -14.24
C GLY A 334 -6.19 20.87 -15.66
N LYS A 335 -4.99 20.31 -15.82
CA LYS A 335 -4.41 20.01 -17.14
C LYS A 335 -4.50 18.53 -17.48
N LYS A 336 -4.51 18.25 -18.78
CA LYS A 336 -4.49 16.90 -19.31
C LYS A 336 -3.11 16.27 -19.11
N ILE A 337 -3.07 15.09 -18.48
CA ILE A 337 -1.86 14.30 -18.23
C ILE A 337 -1.96 12.87 -18.75
N LEU A 338 -3.15 12.42 -19.11
CA LEU A 338 -3.47 11.08 -19.61
C LEU A 338 -4.40 11.18 -20.82
N PRO A 339 -4.55 10.14 -21.63
CA PRO A 339 -5.59 10.08 -22.65
C PRO A 339 -7.00 10.26 -22.05
N SER A 340 -7.91 10.87 -22.81
CA SER A 340 -9.26 11.19 -22.33
C SER A 340 -10.12 9.96 -21.97
N PHE A 341 -9.76 8.79 -22.41
CA PHE A 341 -10.47 7.55 -22.07
C PHE A 341 -10.00 6.93 -20.74
N ILE A 342 -9.01 7.54 -20.04
CA ILE A 342 -8.48 7.04 -18.77
C ILE A 342 -8.94 7.93 -17.62
N ASN A 343 -9.49 7.29 -16.58
CA ASN A 343 -9.71 7.86 -15.25
C ASN A 343 -8.81 7.17 -14.24
N VAL A 344 -8.42 7.87 -13.18
CA VAL A 344 -7.66 7.30 -12.05
C VAL A 344 -8.34 7.72 -10.74
N VAL A 345 -8.69 6.73 -9.96
CA VAL A 345 -9.43 6.90 -8.70
C VAL A 345 -8.66 6.23 -7.56
N PHE A 346 -8.71 6.85 -6.39
CA PHE A 346 -8.33 6.21 -5.13
C PHE A 346 -9.60 6.03 -4.28
N ASP A 347 -9.93 4.79 -3.94
CA ASP A 347 -11.18 4.50 -3.22
C ASP A 347 -10.95 3.60 -2.01
N PRO A 348 -10.74 4.17 -0.81
CA PRO A 348 -10.59 3.40 0.42
C PRO A 348 -11.91 2.76 0.91
N THR A 349 -13.06 3.13 0.35
CA THR A 349 -14.36 2.59 0.76
C THR A 349 -14.70 1.26 0.08
N LYS A 350 -14.02 0.97 -1.03
CA LYS A 350 -14.26 -0.22 -1.83
C LYS A 350 -13.42 -1.38 -1.32
N LYS A 351 -14.05 -2.50 -0.94
CA LYS A 351 -13.38 -3.68 -0.38
C LYS A 351 -13.16 -4.79 -1.39
N GLU A 352 -13.88 -4.75 -2.50
CA GLU A 352 -13.86 -5.81 -3.52
C GLU A 352 -13.94 -5.21 -4.93
N LEU A 353 -13.30 -5.87 -5.88
CA LEU A 353 -13.37 -5.55 -7.30
C LEU A 353 -13.40 -6.86 -8.10
N ASN A 354 -14.44 -7.06 -8.91
CA ASN A 354 -14.65 -8.28 -9.71
C ASN A 354 -14.53 -9.59 -8.89
N GLY A 355 -15.10 -9.63 -7.68
CA GLY A 355 -15.09 -10.81 -6.81
C GLY A 355 -13.79 -11.05 -6.04
N GLN A 356 -12.78 -10.20 -6.22
CA GLN A 356 -11.50 -10.28 -5.52
C GLN A 356 -11.38 -9.15 -4.50
N ASP A 357 -10.89 -9.47 -3.29
CA ASP A 357 -10.62 -8.47 -2.25
C ASP A 357 -9.51 -7.52 -2.68
N ILE A 358 -9.70 -6.22 -2.41
CA ILE A 358 -8.71 -5.16 -2.57
C ILE A 358 -8.36 -4.57 -1.21
N VAL A 359 -7.13 -4.82 -0.75
CA VAL A 359 -6.73 -4.66 0.66
C VAL A 359 -6.29 -3.25 1.07
N GLY A 360 -6.37 -2.28 0.17
CA GLY A 360 -6.13 -0.88 0.47
C GLY A 360 -7.34 -0.14 1.05
N ALA A 361 -8.44 -0.84 1.38
CA ALA A 361 -9.64 -0.24 1.96
C ALA A 361 -9.50 -0.02 3.47
N PHE A 362 -10.08 1.09 3.94
CA PHE A 362 -10.21 1.43 5.35
C PHE A 362 -11.41 2.35 5.55
N GLU A 363 -11.96 2.35 6.75
CA GLU A 363 -13.13 3.17 7.10
C GLU A 363 -12.69 4.57 7.54
N TYR A 364 -11.69 4.65 8.41
CA TYR A 364 -11.05 5.89 8.87
C TYR A 364 -9.55 5.80 8.66
N ASP A 365 -8.95 6.91 8.27
CA ASP A 365 -7.49 7.03 8.16
C ASP A 365 -6.82 7.12 9.55
N ASP A 366 -5.49 7.19 9.59
CA ASP A 366 -4.74 7.20 10.84
C ASP A 366 -4.73 8.57 11.55
N GLU A 367 -5.49 9.55 11.04
CA GLU A 367 -5.78 10.84 11.66
C GLU A 367 -7.26 10.98 12.07
N GLY A 368 -8.03 9.88 11.99
CA GLY A 368 -9.44 9.83 12.38
C GLY A 368 -10.40 10.43 11.35
N MET A 369 -9.98 10.62 10.12
CA MET A 369 -10.81 11.11 9.03
C MET A 369 -11.45 9.95 8.28
N PRO A 370 -12.75 10.02 7.90
CA PRO A 370 -13.36 8.99 7.08
C PRO A 370 -12.68 8.91 5.72
N GLY A 371 -12.37 7.70 5.28
CA GLY A 371 -11.83 7.46 3.95
C GLY A 371 -12.83 7.88 2.88
N LYS A 372 -12.39 8.66 1.88
CA LYS A 372 -13.24 9.18 0.80
C LYS A 372 -12.71 8.73 -0.55
N ARG A 373 -13.63 8.43 -1.48
CA ARG A 373 -13.26 8.22 -2.88
C ARG A 373 -12.72 9.53 -3.48
N VAL A 374 -11.51 9.49 -4.03
CA VAL A 374 -10.86 10.63 -4.66
C VAL A 374 -10.68 10.35 -6.15
N VAL A 375 -11.30 11.14 -7.00
CA VAL A 375 -11.06 11.14 -8.45
C VAL A 375 -9.80 11.98 -8.71
N ALA A 376 -8.66 11.32 -8.85
CA ALA A 376 -7.39 11.99 -9.08
C ALA A 376 -7.25 12.45 -10.54
N VAL A 377 -7.73 11.63 -11.49
CA VAL A 377 -7.79 11.98 -12.91
C VAL A 377 -9.17 11.67 -13.46
N GLU A 378 -9.77 12.60 -14.15
CA GLU A 378 -11.05 12.48 -14.84
C GLU A 378 -10.89 12.83 -16.30
N GLN A 379 -11.25 11.89 -17.20
CA GLN A 379 -11.11 12.05 -18.66
C GLN A 379 -9.70 12.56 -19.06
N GLY A 380 -8.68 12.00 -18.41
CA GLY A 380 -7.29 12.37 -18.64
C GLY A 380 -6.83 13.66 -17.97
N VAL A 381 -7.71 14.42 -17.33
CA VAL A 381 -7.41 15.70 -16.66
C VAL A 381 -7.13 15.47 -15.17
N PHE A 382 -5.99 15.95 -14.68
CA PHE A 382 -5.62 15.88 -13.27
C PHE A 382 -6.48 16.81 -12.41
N LYS A 383 -7.10 16.27 -11.35
CA LYS A 383 -8.11 16.97 -10.52
C LYS A 383 -7.74 17.11 -9.07
N ASN A 384 -7.18 16.06 -8.43
CA ASN A 384 -7.03 16.02 -6.99
C ASN A 384 -5.75 15.33 -6.53
N PHE A 385 -5.23 15.80 -5.40
CA PHE A 385 -4.23 15.12 -4.60
C PHE A 385 -4.89 14.27 -3.50
N LEU A 386 -4.15 13.29 -2.98
CA LEU A 386 -4.48 12.58 -1.74
C LEU A 386 -4.06 13.44 -0.56
N MET A 387 -5.00 13.72 0.36
CA MET A 387 -4.79 14.66 1.44
C MET A 387 -4.94 14.01 2.81
N SER A 388 -3.92 14.18 3.63
CA SER A 388 -3.97 14.02 5.09
C SER A 388 -4.46 15.31 5.74
N ARG A 389 -4.40 15.41 7.07
CA ARG A 389 -4.69 16.66 7.77
C ARG A 389 -3.59 17.74 7.64
N ALA A 390 -2.53 17.47 6.88
CA ALA A 390 -1.56 18.49 6.48
C ALA A 390 -2.01 19.13 5.15
N PRO A 391 -2.62 20.35 5.17
CA PRO A 391 -3.11 21.01 3.96
C PRO A 391 -1.96 21.50 3.07
N ILE A 392 -2.26 21.66 1.80
CA ILE A 392 -1.40 22.29 0.81
C ILE A 392 -2.17 23.41 0.10
N GLU A 393 -1.47 24.24 -0.67
CA GLU A 393 -2.09 25.28 -1.47
C GLU A 393 -3.24 24.72 -2.33
N ASN A 394 -4.39 25.38 -2.30
CA ASN A 394 -5.65 24.97 -2.95
C ASN A 394 -6.36 23.71 -2.40
N PHE A 395 -5.79 23.02 -1.41
CA PHE A 395 -6.39 21.85 -0.77
C PHE A 395 -6.40 22.01 0.75
N PRO A 396 -7.36 22.78 1.31
CA PRO A 396 -7.39 23.18 2.71
C PRO A 396 -7.96 22.12 3.66
N VAL A 397 -8.50 21.00 3.17
CA VAL A 397 -9.17 19.96 3.97
C VAL A 397 -8.61 18.57 3.65
N SER A 398 -8.71 17.66 4.62
CA SER A 398 -8.38 16.25 4.42
C SER A 398 -9.43 15.54 3.54
N ASN A 399 -8.98 14.59 2.75
CA ASN A 399 -9.87 13.64 2.06
C ASN A 399 -9.70 12.20 2.58
N GLY A 400 -9.20 12.06 3.81
CA GLY A 400 -9.12 10.79 4.50
C GLY A 400 -8.05 9.85 3.94
N HIS A 401 -6.87 10.39 3.61
CA HIS A 401 -5.73 9.59 3.13
C HIS A 401 -4.48 9.78 3.99
N GLY A 402 -4.63 10.22 5.24
CA GLY A 402 -3.55 10.26 6.23
C GLY A 402 -3.24 8.85 6.74
N ARG A 403 -2.11 8.23 6.31
CA ARG A 403 -1.81 6.85 6.66
C ARG A 403 -0.38 6.66 7.13
N ARG A 404 -0.18 5.65 7.97
CA ARG A 404 1.13 5.26 8.49
C ARG A 404 1.19 3.79 8.91
N GLN A 405 2.39 3.29 9.03
CA GLN A 405 2.69 2.15 9.88
C GLN A 405 2.66 2.61 11.35
N PRO A 406 2.10 1.83 12.28
CA PRO A 406 2.17 2.15 13.71
C PRO A 406 3.58 2.52 14.16
N GLY A 407 3.71 3.60 14.92
CA GLY A 407 5.01 4.11 15.41
C GLY A 407 5.70 5.11 14.49
N LEU A 408 5.11 5.46 13.34
CA LEU A 408 5.67 6.44 12.41
C LEU A 408 4.76 7.64 12.21
N LYS A 409 5.29 8.72 11.66
CA LYS A 409 4.52 9.95 11.37
C LYS A 409 3.53 9.70 10.24
N THR A 410 2.30 10.20 10.40
CA THR A 410 1.28 10.16 9.35
C THR A 410 1.60 11.15 8.23
N VAL A 411 1.43 10.70 6.98
CA VAL A 411 1.47 11.54 5.77
C VAL A 411 0.38 11.08 4.80
N SER A 412 0.14 11.83 3.75
CA SER A 412 -0.79 11.41 2.69
C SER A 412 -0.27 10.17 1.97
N ARG A 413 -1.08 9.10 1.87
CA ARG A 413 -0.69 7.83 1.24
C ARG A 413 -1.82 7.29 0.37
N GLN A 414 -1.45 6.41 -0.54
CA GLN A 414 -2.39 5.70 -1.40
C GLN A 414 -3.30 4.75 -0.62
N SER A 415 -4.46 4.44 -1.21
CA SER A 415 -5.43 3.42 -0.79
C SER A 415 -5.58 2.35 -1.89
N ASN A 416 -6.80 2.06 -2.35
CA ASN A 416 -7.04 1.30 -3.57
C ASN A 416 -6.93 2.24 -4.78
N LEU A 417 -5.85 2.12 -5.53
CA LEU A 417 -5.70 2.79 -6.83
C LEU A 417 -6.47 1.98 -7.89
N ILE A 418 -7.35 2.63 -8.63
CA ILE A 418 -8.16 2.02 -9.69
C ILE A 418 -8.00 2.85 -10.96
N VAL A 419 -7.43 2.25 -11.99
CA VAL A 419 -7.39 2.80 -13.34
C VAL A 419 -8.60 2.29 -14.10
N GLU A 420 -9.43 3.21 -14.57
CA GLU A 420 -10.64 2.91 -15.32
C GLU A 420 -10.46 3.39 -16.78
N ALA A 421 -10.82 2.55 -17.74
CA ALA A 421 -10.86 2.93 -19.16
C ALA A 421 -12.29 2.94 -19.68
N THR A 422 -12.70 4.06 -20.28
CA THR A 422 -14.05 4.22 -20.88
C THR A 422 -14.17 3.62 -22.27
N GLN A 423 -13.04 3.32 -22.91
CA GLN A 423 -12.96 2.67 -24.23
C GLN A 423 -11.97 1.52 -24.11
N THR A 424 -12.42 0.31 -24.42
CA THR A 424 -11.63 -0.90 -24.29
C THR A 424 -11.77 -1.80 -25.51
N VAL A 425 -10.78 -2.66 -25.73
CA VAL A 425 -10.75 -3.71 -26.75
C VAL A 425 -10.48 -5.08 -26.11
N SER A 426 -10.66 -6.17 -26.84
CA SER A 426 -10.24 -7.48 -26.35
C SER A 426 -8.71 -7.58 -26.24
N ILE A 427 -8.21 -8.50 -25.42
CA ILE A 427 -6.77 -8.77 -25.27
C ILE A 427 -6.13 -9.15 -26.63
N ASP A 428 -6.81 -9.91 -27.46
CA ASP A 428 -6.31 -10.30 -28.79
C ASP A 428 -6.24 -9.09 -29.73
N SER A 429 -7.21 -8.18 -29.64
CA SER A 429 -7.19 -6.91 -30.37
C SER A 429 -6.06 -6.01 -29.88
N LEU A 430 -5.78 -5.99 -28.57
CA LEU A 430 -4.66 -5.24 -28.00
C LEU A 430 -3.31 -5.79 -28.51
N ARG A 431 -3.14 -7.12 -28.55
CA ARG A 431 -1.94 -7.77 -29.13
C ARG A 431 -1.79 -7.50 -30.62
N SER A 432 -2.90 -7.48 -31.37
CA SER A 432 -2.91 -7.13 -32.79
C SER A 432 -2.52 -5.67 -33.02
N ALA A 433 -2.99 -4.76 -32.15
CA ALA A 433 -2.61 -3.35 -32.18
C ALA A 433 -1.11 -3.17 -31.83
N LEU A 434 -0.56 -3.93 -30.89
CA LEU A 434 0.89 -3.93 -30.61
C LEU A 434 1.70 -4.29 -31.87
N ARG A 435 1.31 -5.36 -32.60
CA ARG A 435 1.98 -5.76 -33.84
C ARG A 435 1.87 -4.67 -34.92
N ALA A 436 0.71 -4.02 -35.04
CA ALA A 436 0.52 -2.91 -35.96
C ALA A 436 1.42 -1.72 -35.60
N GLU A 437 1.54 -1.41 -34.31
CA GLU A 437 2.40 -0.33 -33.81
C GLU A 437 3.88 -0.64 -34.03
N CYS A 438 4.31 -1.90 -33.89
CA CYS A 438 5.66 -2.35 -34.24
C CYS A 438 5.96 -2.09 -35.71
N ARG A 439 5.05 -2.47 -36.64
CA ARG A 439 5.21 -2.21 -38.08
C ARG A 439 5.29 -0.71 -38.38
N ARG A 440 4.43 0.09 -37.75
CA ARG A 440 4.44 1.56 -37.91
C ARG A 440 5.78 2.19 -37.52
N GLN A 441 6.43 1.64 -36.50
CA GLN A 441 7.72 2.11 -35.99
C GLN A 441 8.93 1.38 -36.57
N ASN A 442 8.76 0.50 -37.56
CA ASN A 442 9.81 -0.37 -38.12
C ASN A 442 10.54 -1.19 -37.03
N LYS A 443 9.79 -1.68 -36.04
CA LYS A 443 10.30 -2.57 -34.99
C LYS A 443 9.96 -4.01 -35.34
N GLU A 444 10.91 -4.92 -35.15
CA GLU A 444 10.72 -6.36 -35.35
C GLU A 444 9.73 -6.93 -34.32
N PHE A 445 9.73 -6.40 -33.11
CA PHE A 445 8.88 -6.85 -32.01
C PHE A 445 8.48 -5.71 -31.08
N GLY A 446 7.43 -5.92 -30.30
CA GLY A 446 7.09 -5.17 -29.09
C GLY A 446 7.24 -6.03 -27.84
N LEU A 447 7.16 -5.43 -26.67
CA LEU A 447 7.26 -6.17 -25.40
C LEU A 447 5.88 -6.40 -24.77
N LEU A 448 5.75 -7.54 -24.08
CA LEU A 448 4.67 -7.80 -23.14
C LEU A 448 5.27 -7.97 -21.75
N PHE A 449 4.95 -7.06 -20.84
CA PHE A 449 5.23 -7.20 -19.42
C PHE A 449 4.06 -7.97 -18.78
N GLU A 450 4.21 -9.29 -18.67
CA GLU A 450 3.17 -10.16 -18.15
C GLU A 450 3.06 -10.01 -16.63
N ASP A 451 4.20 -9.97 -15.93
CA ASP A 451 4.22 -9.82 -14.49
C ASP A 451 5.37 -8.94 -14.00
N ILE A 452 5.10 -8.23 -12.89
CA ILE A 452 6.00 -7.29 -12.25
C ILE A 452 6.01 -7.57 -10.75
N GLN A 453 7.20 -7.66 -10.15
CA GLN A 453 7.36 -7.87 -8.72
C GLN A 453 6.86 -6.66 -7.90
N GLY A 454 7.12 -5.47 -8.38
CA GLY A 454 6.93 -4.19 -7.72
C GLY A 454 7.88 -3.16 -8.32
N GLY A 455 8.02 -2.04 -7.67
CA GLY A 455 8.89 -0.98 -8.12
C GLY A 455 9.35 -0.10 -6.99
N PHE A 456 10.07 0.93 -7.35
CA PHE A 456 10.32 2.08 -6.50
C PHE A 456 10.41 3.34 -7.35
N THR A 457 10.09 4.47 -6.73
CA THR A 457 10.16 5.76 -7.39
C THR A 457 10.90 6.76 -6.52
N PHE A 458 11.77 7.54 -7.16
CA PHE A 458 12.40 8.66 -6.50
C PHE A 458 11.52 9.90 -6.66
N THR A 459 11.10 10.46 -5.53
CA THR A 459 10.29 11.69 -5.49
C THR A 459 11.08 12.90 -5.03
N GLY A 460 12.38 12.76 -4.71
CA GLY A 460 13.27 13.85 -4.30
C GLY A 460 13.79 14.67 -5.48
N ARG A 461 14.10 15.95 -5.23
CA ARG A 461 14.65 16.88 -6.25
C ARG A 461 16.12 16.58 -6.61
N THR A 462 16.87 15.97 -5.71
CA THR A 462 18.31 15.70 -5.88
C THR A 462 18.62 14.49 -6.76
N VAL A 463 17.62 13.70 -7.07
CA VAL A 463 17.71 12.52 -7.93
C VAL A 463 16.81 12.75 -9.15
N PRO A 464 17.20 12.30 -10.37
CA PRO A 464 16.31 12.36 -11.51
C PRO A 464 14.92 11.83 -11.17
N ASN A 465 13.89 12.51 -11.62
CA ASN A 465 12.48 12.12 -11.43
C ASN A 465 12.19 10.86 -12.26
N ALA A 466 12.81 9.75 -11.86
CA ALA A 466 12.81 8.47 -12.53
C ALA A 466 12.09 7.41 -11.69
N PHE A 467 11.60 6.41 -12.34
CA PHE A 467 11.08 5.21 -11.72
C PHE A 467 11.88 4.00 -12.21
N ASN A 468 11.91 2.97 -11.39
CA ASN A 468 12.39 1.65 -11.75
C ASN A 468 11.34 0.63 -11.32
N VAL A 469 10.79 -0.07 -12.29
CA VAL A 469 9.86 -1.18 -12.06
C VAL A 469 10.57 -2.46 -12.49
N GLN A 470 10.51 -3.48 -11.63
CA GLN A 470 11.23 -4.74 -11.82
C GLN A 470 10.33 -5.81 -12.44
N PRO A 471 10.39 -6.02 -13.76
CA PRO A 471 9.63 -7.08 -14.40
C PRO A 471 10.13 -8.47 -13.99
N LEU A 472 9.21 -9.40 -13.85
CA LEU A 472 9.47 -10.82 -13.58
C LEU A 472 9.39 -11.66 -14.84
N VAL A 473 8.38 -11.40 -15.67
CA VAL A 473 8.05 -12.17 -16.87
C VAL A 473 7.83 -11.21 -18.03
N VAL A 474 8.68 -11.32 -19.06
CA VAL A 474 8.63 -10.44 -20.24
C VAL A 474 8.74 -11.28 -21.50
N TYR A 475 7.88 -11.00 -22.49
CA TYR A 475 7.92 -11.63 -23.79
C TYR A 475 8.13 -10.60 -24.91
N LYS A 476 8.85 -11.01 -25.95
CA LYS A 476 8.80 -10.35 -27.25
C LYS A 476 7.59 -10.86 -28.03
N ILE A 477 6.79 -9.95 -28.51
CA ILE A 477 5.66 -10.19 -29.43
C ILE A 477 6.09 -9.72 -30.80
N PHE A 478 6.32 -10.63 -31.72
CA PHE A 478 6.86 -10.30 -33.03
C PHE A 478 5.82 -9.70 -33.98
N ALA A 479 6.25 -8.71 -34.77
CA ALA A 479 5.40 -7.98 -35.71
C ALA A 479 4.88 -8.85 -36.85
N ASP A 480 5.61 -9.91 -37.23
CA ASP A 480 5.27 -10.88 -38.27
C ASP A 480 4.31 -11.99 -37.78
N GLY A 481 4.05 -12.07 -36.47
CA GLY A 481 3.09 -13.01 -35.89
C GLY A 481 3.69 -14.38 -35.54
N ARG A 482 5.01 -14.58 -35.67
CA ARG A 482 5.66 -15.78 -35.14
C ARG A 482 5.48 -15.91 -33.61
N ALA A 483 5.82 -17.07 -33.06
CA ALA A 483 5.64 -17.38 -31.64
C ALA A 483 6.36 -16.37 -30.73
N ASP A 484 5.73 -16.06 -29.60
CA ASP A 484 6.29 -15.15 -28.59
C ASP A 484 7.57 -15.75 -27.98
N GLU A 485 8.54 -14.91 -27.67
CA GLU A 485 9.82 -15.30 -27.09
C GLU A 485 9.96 -14.77 -25.67
N LEU A 486 10.08 -15.66 -24.68
CA LEU A 486 10.40 -15.28 -23.30
C LEU A 486 11.81 -14.70 -23.22
N VAL A 487 11.96 -13.55 -22.56
CA VAL A 487 13.27 -12.87 -22.39
C VAL A 487 13.50 -12.54 -20.92
N ARG A 488 14.76 -12.26 -20.56
CA ARG A 488 15.14 -11.90 -19.19
C ARG A 488 16.11 -10.73 -19.13
N GLY A 489 16.32 -10.21 -17.94
CA GLY A 489 17.35 -9.21 -17.67
C GLY A 489 16.98 -7.80 -18.11
N VAL A 490 15.73 -7.39 -17.92
CA VAL A 490 15.25 -6.05 -18.20
C VAL A 490 14.78 -5.36 -16.94
N ASP A 491 15.05 -4.06 -16.85
CA ASP A 491 14.44 -3.12 -15.92
C ASP A 491 13.69 -2.07 -16.73
N LEU A 492 12.46 -1.79 -16.33
CA LEU A 492 11.62 -0.76 -16.95
C LEU A 492 11.95 0.58 -16.33
N ILE A 493 12.35 1.53 -17.18
CA ILE A 493 12.75 2.87 -16.77
C ILE A 493 11.97 3.93 -17.53
N GLY A 494 12.01 5.17 -17.07
CA GLY A 494 11.43 6.32 -17.78
C GLY A 494 11.06 7.47 -16.87
N THR A 495 10.44 8.47 -17.49
CA THR A 495 9.85 9.61 -16.78
C THR A 495 8.32 9.53 -16.83
N PRO A 496 7.62 9.90 -15.75
CA PRO A 496 6.17 9.70 -15.64
C PRO A 496 5.35 10.28 -16.80
N LEU A 497 5.52 11.56 -17.08
CA LEU A 497 4.71 12.28 -18.06
C LEU A 497 4.90 11.78 -19.49
N THR A 498 6.13 11.41 -19.86
CA THR A 498 6.40 10.87 -21.20
C THR A 498 5.67 9.56 -21.41
N THR A 499 5.74 8.66 -20.43
CA THR A 499 5.11 7.34 -20.56
C THR A 499 3.58 7.43 -20.56
N PHE A 500 2.98 8.34 -19.78
CA PHE A 500 1.53 8.54 -19.75
C PHE A 500 0.97 9.03 -21.09
N ASN A 501 1.67 9.93 -21.75
CA ASN A 501 1.27 10.44 -23.06
C ASN A 501 1.32 9.37 -24.17
N ASN A 502 2.06 8.29 -23.92
CA ASN A 502 2.24 7.19 -24.86
C ASN A 502 1.20 6.07 -24.71
N ILE A 503 0.26 6.15 -23.76
CA ILE A 503 -0.83 5.17 -23.62
C ILE A 503 -1.82 5.38 -24.78
N VAL A 504 -2.05 4.34 -25.59
CA VAL A 504 -2.86 4.42 -26.81
C VAL A 504 -4.14 3.60 -26.77
N LEU A 505 -4.15 2.47 -26.03
CA LEU A 505 -5.31 1.58 -25.94
C LEU A 505 -5.35 0.89 -24.59
N ALA A 506 -6.56 0.49 -24.16
CA ALA A 506 -6.80 -0.35 -22.99
C ALA A 506 -7.57 -1.61 -23.39
N ALA A 507 -7.29 -2.73 -22.74
CA ALA A 507 -8.07 -3.94 -22.86
C ALA A 507 -9.30 -3.92 -21.93
N ASN A 508 -10.20 -4.89 -22.13
CA ASN A 508 -11.39 -5.09 -21.28
C ASN A 508 -11.17 -6.10 -20.14
N ASP A 509 -9.92 -6.47 -19.90
CA ASP A 509 -9.50 -7.25 -18.74
C ASP A 509 -9.29 -6.36 -17.50
N LEU A 510 -9.07 -6.99 -16.37
CA LEU A 510 -8.70 -6.29 -15.15
C LEU A 510 -7.66 -7.12 -14.39
N GLY A 511 -6.51 -6.53 -14.15
CA GLY A 511 -5.52 -7.09 -13.24
C GLY A 511 -5.53 -6.35 -11.90
N ILE A 512 -5.35 -7.09 -10.80
CA ILE A 512 -5.31 -6.57 -9.44
C ILE A 512 -3.99 -6.97 -8.81
N PHE A 513 -3.29 -6.00 -8.26
CA PHE A 513 -2.14 -6.18 -7.40
C PHE A 513 -2.53 -5.76 -5.97
N ASN A 514 -2.39 -6.68 -5.01
CA ASN A 514 -2.50 -6.40 -3.59
C ASN A 514 -1.10 -6.41 -2.97
N GLY A 515 -0.77 -5.39 -2.19
CA GLY A 515 0.57 -5.29 -1.64
C GLY A 515 0.69 -4.37 -0.44
N VAL A 516 1.93 -4.11 -0.05
CA VAL A 516 2.29 -3.15 0.99
C VAL A 516 3.15 -2.07 0.34
N CYS A 517 2.68 -0.85 0.41
CA CYS A 517 3.41 0.32 -0.10
C CYS A 517 4.33 0.88 0.98
N GLY A 518 5.64 0.87 0.74
CA GLY A 518 6.65 1.44 1.63
C GLY A 518 6.98 2.89 1.25
N ALA A 519 6.95 3.80 2.22
CA ALA A 519 7.44 5.17 2.09
C ALA A 519 7.89 5.71 3.45
N GLU A 520 8.05 7.04 3.57
CA GLU A 520 8.51 7.71 4.81
C GLU A 520 7.63 7.43 6.04
N SER A 521 6.35 7.12 5.86
CA SER A 521 5.44 6.71 6.93
C SER A 521 5.38 5.20 7.13
N GLY A 522 6.33 4.44 6.59
CA GLY A 522 6.38 2.97 6.67
C GLY A 522 5.48 2.25 5.69
N GLY A 523 5.21 0.98 5.96
CA GLY A 523 4.40 0.11 5.12
C GLY A 523 2.90 0.26 5.41
N VAL A 524 2.10 0.50 4.38
CA VAL A 524 0.62 0.51 4.47
C VAL A 524 0.03 -0.43 3.42
N PRO A 525 -1.04 -1.20 3.74
CA PRO A 525 -1.73 -2.03 2.76
C PRO A 525 -2.31 -1.18 1.64
N VAL A 526 -2.14 -1.62 0.40
CA VAL A 526 -2.66 -0.95 -0.81
C VAL A 526 -3.10 -1.98 -1.83
N SER A 527 -3.95 -1.54 -2.77
CA SER A 527 -4.21 -2.26 -4.00
C SER A 527 -4.00 -1.34 -5.20
N ALA A 528 -3.58 -1.93 -6.31
CA ALA A 528 -3.51 -1.25 -7.58
C ALA A 528 -4.17 -2.11 -8.65
N SER A 529 -5.17 -1.60 -9.31
CA SER A 529 -5.93 -2.29 -10.34
C SER A 529 -5.99 -1.48 -11.63
N SER A 530 -5.87 -2.17 -12.74
CA SER A 530 -5.85 -1.55 -14.06
C SER A 530 -6.24 -2.56 -15.14
N PRO A 531 -6.81 -2.12 -16.27
CA PRO A 531 -6.82 -2.90 -17.49
C PRO A 531 -5.39 -3.08 -18.04
N SER A 532 -5.19 -4.06 -18.90
CA SER A 532 -3.97 -4.13 -19.73
C SER A 532 -3.91 -2.92 -20.66
N LEU A 533 -2.72 -2.31 -20.79
CA LEU A 533 -2.53 -1.09 -21.57
C LEU A 533 -1.48 -1.29 -22.66
N LEU A 534 -1.78 -0.80 -23.85
CA LEU A 534 -0.79 -0.62 -24.92
C LEU A 534 -0.17 0.77 -24.81
N VAL A 535 1.15 0.80 -24.73
CA VAL A 535 1.97 2.01 -24.72
C VAL A 535 2.78 2.05 -26.02
N SER A 536 2.71 3.15 -26.76
CA SER A 536 3.40 3.27 -28.06
C SER A 536 4.92 3.32 -27.91
N THR A 537 5.42 3.81 -26.78
CA THR A 537 6.87 3.85 -26.50
C THR A 537 7.11 3.68 -25.01
N ILE A 538 7.89 2.68 -24.68
CA ILE A 538 8.42 2.42 -23.35
C ILE A 538 9.92 2.19 -23.44
N GLU A 539 10.65 2.53 -22.38
CA GLU A 539 12.11 2.35 -22.35
C GLU A 539 12.48 1.27 -21.34
N VAL A 540 13.36 0.39 -21.75
CA VAL A 540 13.96 -0.61 -20.87
C VAL A 540 15.48 -0.56 -20.97
N GLN A 541 16.12 -0.78 -19.84
CA GLN A 541 17.55 -0.97 -19.75
C GLN A 541 17.89 -2.41 -19.40
N LYS A 542 19.10 -2.80 -19.76
CA LYS A 542 19.66 -4.09 -19.38
C LYS A 542 19.90 -4.13 -17.87
N LYS A 543 19.37 -5.14 -17.21
CA LYS A 543 19.59 -5.35 -15.77
C LYS A 543 21.06 -5.66 -15.50
N GLN A 544 21.63 -5.07 -14.46
CA GLN A 544 22.99 -5.37 -14.03
C GLN A 544 23.07 -6.83 -13.55
N LYS A 545 24.11 -7.54 -14.01
CA LYS A 545 24.36 -8.93 -13.64
C LYS A 545 24.95 -9.02 -12.24
N SER A 546 24.50 -10.00 -11.47
CA SER A 546 25.23 -10.44 -10.27
C SER A 546 26.48 -11.20 -10.68
N GLN A 547 27.59 -11.01 -9.98
CA GLN A 547 28.81 -11.79 -10.17
C GLN A 547 28.76 -13.18 -9.48
N ALA A 548 27.76 -13.43 -8.66
CA ALA A 548 27.60 -14.68 -7.93
C ALA A 548 27.10 -15.79 -8.86
N LYS A 549 27.97 -16.73 -9.23
CA LYS A 549 27.62 -17.89 -10.05
C LYS A 549 26.66 -18.86 -9.34
N PRO A 550 25.99 -19.78 -10.09
CA PRO A 550 25.23 -20.87 -9.51
C PRO A 550 26.08 -21.72 -8.54
N PRO A 551 25.45 -22.49 -7.63
CA PRO A 551 26.15 -23.44 -6.79
C PRO A 551 26.98 -24.43 -7.62
N LEU A 552 28.16 -24.79 -7.12
CA LEU A 552 29.05 -25.77 -7.77
C LEU A 552 28.60 -27.21 -7.50
N LEU A 553 27.99 -27.45 -6.36
CA LEU A 553 27.47 -28.75 -5.96
C LEU A 553 26.02 -28.90 -6.41
N SER A 554 25.67 -30.12 -6.82
CA SER A 554 24.27 -30.46 -7.11
C SER A 554 23.41 -30.36 -5.85
N ASP A 555 22.12 -30.12 -6.02
CA ASP A 555 21.16 -30.15 -4.92
C ASP A 555 21.17 -31.54 -4.26
N PRO A 556 21.44 -31.65 -2.93
CA PRO A 556 21.49 -32.93 -2.25
C PRO A 556 20.17 -33.69 -2.27
N THR A 557 19.05 -33.01 -2.53
CA THR A 557 17.72 -33.65 -2.63
C THR A 557 17.50 -34.38 -3.97
N LEU A 558 18.32 -34.10 -5.00
CA LEU A 558 18.28 -34.77 -6.30
C LEU A 558 19.05 -36.10 -6.33
N THR A 559 19.93 -36.36 -5.36
CA THR A 559 20.84 -37.53 -5.36
C THR A 559 20.27 -38.77 -4.67
N SER A 560 19.02 -38.76 -4.18
CA SER A 560 18.46 -39.87 -3.37
C SER A 560 17.69 -40.94 -4.15
N THR A 561 17.79 -41.02 -5.48
CA THR A 561 17.15 -42.09 -6.27
C THR A 561 18.11 -43.13 -6.86
N GLY A 562 19.37 -43.17 -6.42
CA GLY A 562 20.33 -44.18 -6.86
C GLY A 562 21.15 -44.70 -5.69
N GLY A 563 20.79 -45.85 -5.17
CA GLY A 563 21.55 -46.57 -4.14
C GLY A 563 22.97 -46.83 -4.58
N GLY A 564 23.92 -46.42 -3.74
CA GLY A 564 25.33 -46.73 -3.83
C GLY A 564 26.00 -46.27 -2.56
N GLN A 565 26.11 -47.15 -1.57
CA GLN A 565 27.03 -47.00 -0.45
C GLN A 565 28.48 -46.98 -0.96
N PRO A 566 29.39 -46.25 -0.27
CA PRO A 566 30.83 -46.31 -0.54
C PRO A 566 31.44 -47.64 -0.26
#